data_89dc04c59cb6c1cb04a4c28edccec4df
#
_entry.id   89dc04c59cb6c1cb04a4c28edccec4df
#
_cell.length_a   1.000
_cell.length_b   1.000
_cell.length_c   1.000
_cell.angle_alpha   90.00
_cell.angle_beta   90.00
_cell.angle_gamma   90.00
#
_symmetry.space_group_name_H-M   'P 1'
#
loop_
_entity.id
_entity.type
_entity.pdbx_description
1 polymer ?
#
loop_
_entity_poly.entity_id
_entity_poly.type
_entity_poly.pdbx_seq_one_letter_code
_entity_poly.pdbx_strand_id
1 'polypeptide(L)'
;MKDLIFLGGPMGVGKTTAARLLRDRLAPAAFLDGDWCWDMAPFVVNEENKAMVLGNIAHLLRAFLDNSGFEAVVFCWVMDHDGIIQSLLDRLPGQGFRLWSVSLTASPEELRRRVERDVAAGLRRPGAAEASLARLPLYEKMDTIKLDVTSLTPAETAEALFRLVRGGPKGEDHNAE
;
A
#
# COMPACT_ATOMS: atom_id res chain seq x y z
N MET A 1 11.69 -15.38 -9.14
CA MET A 1 10.33 -14.83 -8.89
C MET A 1 10.50 -13.58 -8.05
N LYS A 2 9.88 -12.46 -8.43
CA LYS A 2 9.96 -11.18 -7.70
C LYS A 2 8.94 -11.11 -6.59
N ASP A 3 9.22 -10.33 -5.55
CA ASP A 3 8.24 -10.02 -4.52
C ASP A 3 7.45 -8.76 -4.91
N LEU A 4 6.11 -8.86 -4.96
CA LEU A 4 5.19 -7.73 -5.09
C LEU A 4 4.51 -7.50 -3.75
N ILE A 5 4.78 -6.37 -3.12
CA ILE A 5 4.23 -6.04 -1.82
C ILE A 5 3.17 -4.95 -1.98
N PHE A 6 1.91 -5.29 -1.68
CA PHE A 6 0.79 -4.36 -1.58
C PHE A 6 0.61 -3.96 -0.12
N LEU A 7 0.81 -2.67 0.15
CA LEU A 7 0.72 -2.11 1.50
C LEU A 7 -0.50 -1.18 1.59
N GLY A 8 -1.60 -1.71 2.14
CA GLY A 8 -2.83 -0.98 2.42
C GLY A 8 -2.87 -0.41 3.84
N GLY A 9 -3.92 0.34 4.12
CA GLY A 9 -4.20 0.87 5.47
C GLY A 9 -4.85 2.26 5.40
N PRO A 10 -5.48 2.72 6.48
CA PRO A 10 -6.14 4.00 6.53
C PRO A 10 -5.15 5.16 6.36
N MET A 11 -5.68 6.34 6.04
CA MET A 11 -4.88 7.55 5.95
C MET A 11 -4.23 7.86 7.31
N GLY A 12 -2.96 8.26 7.30
CA GLY A 12 -2.22 8.60 8.53
C GLY A 12 -1.61 7.41 9.28
N VAL A 13 -1.87 6.15 8.87
CA VAL A 13 -1.28 4.97 9.54
C VAL A 13 0.23 4.82 9.32
N GLY A 14 0.80 5.50 8.30
CA GLY A 14 2.25 5.50 8.05
C GLY A 14 2.70 4.70 6.82
N LYS A 15 1.79 4.31 5.90
CA LYS A 15 2.10 3.50 4.71
C LYS A 15 3.30 3.98 3.91
N THR A 16 3.24 5.22 3.41
CA THR A 16 4.25 5.76 2.48
C THR A 16 5.65 5.76 3.08
N THR A 17 5.77 6.15 4.36
CA THR A 17 7.07 6.18 5.06
C THR A 17 7.60 4.77 5.26
N ALA A 18 6.77 3.85 5.76
CA ALA A 18 7.16 2.45 5.97
C ALA A 18 7.52 1.75 4.65
N ALA A 19 6.74 2.01 3.57
CA ALA A 19 6.97 1.44 2.25
C ALA A 19 8.32 1.88 1.65
N ARG A 20 8.69 3.15 1.79
CA ARG A 20 9.99 3.66 1.33
C ARG A 20 11.15 3.02 2.08
N LEU A 21 11.05 2.93 3.41
CA LEU A 21 12.05 2.25 4.23
C LEU A 21 12.15 0.76 3.92
N LEU A 22 11.01 0.10 3.66
CA LEU A 22 10.98 -1.29 3.23
C LEU A 22 11.66 -1.48 1.87
N ARG A 23 11.36 -0.60 0.88
CA ARG A 23 12.03 -0.63 -0.42
C ARG A 23 13.56 -0.60 -0.27
N ASP A 24 14.07 0.30 0.58
CA ASP A 24 15.53 0.43 0.78
C ASP A 24 16.15 -0.84 1.38
N ARG A 25 15.41 -1.54 2.24
CA ARG A 25 15.82 -2.83 2.82
C ARG A 25 15.74 -4.01 1.83
N LEU A 26 14.83 -3.93 0.86
CA LEU A 26 14.64 -4.96 -0.17
C LEU A 26 15.46 -4.71 -1.44
N ALA A 27 16.27 -3.65 -1.47
CA ALA A 27 17.05 -3.29 -2.67
C ALA A 27 17.84 -4.48 -3.26
N PRO A 28 17.83 -4.64 -4.62
CA PRO A 28 17.27 -3.71 -5.61
C PRO A 28 15.74 -3.82 -5.73
N ALA A 29 15.04 -2.74 -5.42
CA ALA A 29 13.57 -2.71 -5.40
C ALA A 29 13.01 -1.38 -5.92
N ALA A 30 11.83 -1.44 -6.56
CA ALA A 30 11.06 -0.27 -6.97
C ALA A 30 10.01 0.10 -5.93
N PHE A 31 9.59 1.37 -5.91
CA PHE A 31 8.51 1.87 -5.06
C PHE A 31 7.50 2.66 -5.90
N LEU A 32 6.22 2.44 -5.62
CA LEU A 32 5.11 3.18 -6.19
C LEU A 32 4.14 3.59 -5.08
N ASP A 33 3.79 4.87 -5.02
CA ASP A 33 2.65 5.38 -4.25
C ASP A 33 1.47 5.60 -5.21
N GLY A 34 0.34 4.95 -4.95
CA GLY A 34 -0.85 5.07 -5.82
C GLY A 34 -1.40 6.49 -5.89
N ASP A 35 -1.17 7.29 -4.85
CA ASP A 35 -1.61 8.70 -4.83
C ASP A 35 -0.92 9.55 -5.90
N TRP A 36 0.27 9.18 -6.39
CA TRP A 36 0.92 9.88 -7.50
C TRP A 36 0.13 9.81 -8.81
N CYS A 37 -0.71 8.79 -8.98
CA CYS A 37 -1.55 8.64 -10.15
C CYS A 37 -2.84 9.49 -10.06
N TRP A 38 -3.10 10.14 -8.92
CA TRP A 38 -4.20 11.05 -8.66
C TRP A 38 -3.79 12.53 -8.65
N ASP A 39 -2.55 12.86 -8.95
CA ASP A 39 -2.08 14.24 -8.97
C ASP A 39 -2.64 14.98 -10.20
N MET A 40 -3.80 15.60 -9.99
CA MET A 40 -4.56 16.32 -11.02
C MET A 40 -5.27 17.55 -10.45
N ALA A 41 -5.47 18.56 -11.29
CA ALA A 41 -6.21 19.78 -10.95
C ALA A 41 -7.27 20.09 -12.04
N PRO A 42 -8.58 20.17 -11.68
CA PRO A 42 -9.12 19.94 -10.33
C PRO A 42 -9.07 18.45 -9.94
N PHE A 43 -9.00 18.16 -8.64
CA PHE A 43 -9.12 16.78 -8.14
C PHE A 43 -10.56 16.32 -8.26
N VAL A 44 -10.82 15.36 -9.15
CA VAL A 44 -12.17 14.83 -9.43
C VAL A 44 -12.16 13.31 -9.34
N VAL A 45 -13.03 12.78 -8.48
CA VAL A 45 -13.26 11.34 -8.33
C VAL A 45 -14.53 10.95 -9.07
N ASN A 46 -14.37 10.34 -10.25
CA ASN A 46 -15.43 9.76 -11.06
C ASN A 46 -14.97 8.42 -11.64
N GLU A 47 -15.85 7.67 -12.31
CA GLU A 47 -15.52 6.35 -12.84
C GLU A 47 -14.44 6.37 -13.92
N GLU A 48 -14.41 7.41 -14.76
CA GLU A 48 -13.39 7.60 -15.79
C GLU A 48 -12.00 7.80 -15.17
N ASN A 49 -11.88 8.69 -14.18
CA ASN A 49 -10.63 8.94 -13.47
C ASN A 49 -10.18 7.74 -12.65
N LYS A 50 -11.11 7.01 -12.01
CA LYS A 50 -10.79 5.75 -11.31
C LYS A 50 -10.20 4.72 -12.28
N ALA A 51 -10.84 4.53 -13.45
CA ALA A 51 -10.35 3.59 -14.46
C ALA A 51 -8.96 3.99 -14.99
N MET A 52 -8.75 5.27 -15.26
CA MET A 52 -7.44 5.83 -15.67
C MET A 52 -6.38 5.57 -14.60
N VAL A 53 -6.66 5.89 -13.34
CA VAL A 53 -5.70 5.72 -12.23
C VAL A 53 -5.33 4.26 -12.04
N LEU A 54 -6.31 3.35 -12.04
CA LEU A 54 -6.04 1.89 -11.97
C LEU A 54 -5.19 1.42 -13.16
N GLY A 55 -5.46 1.94 -14.36
CA GLY A 55 -4.67 1.66 -15.56
C GLY A 55 -3.22 2.14 -15.43
N ASN A 56 -3.01 3.37 -14.93
CA ASN A 56 -1.69 3.96 -14.72
C ASN A 56 -0.89 3.18 -13.66
N ILE A 57 -1.52 2.85 -12.53
CA ILE A 57 -0.90 2.02 -11.48
C ILE A 57 -0.49 0.66 -12.05
N ALA A 58 -1.40 -0.03 -12.74
CA ALA A 58 -1.11 -1.34 -13.31
C ALA A 58 0.01 -1.28 -14.35
N HIS A 59 0.05 -0.22 -15.18
CA HIS A 59 1.12 -0.01 -16.16
C HIS A 59 2.49 0.13 -15.48
N LEU A 60 2.57 0.96 -14.43
CA LEU A 60 3.81 1.17 -13.68
C LEU A 60 4.26 -0.10 -12.94
N LEU A 61 3.32 -0.80 -12.29
CA LEU A 61 3.62 -2.07 -11.62
C LEU A 61 4.16 -3.10 -12.60
N ARG A 62 3.55 -3.23 -13.79
CA ARG A 62 4.03 -4.13 -14.84
C ARG A 62 5.43 -3.76 -15.30
N ALA A 63 5.68 -2.48 -15.58
CA ALA A 63 6.99 -2.00 -16.00
C ALA A 63 8.09 -2.33 -14.98
N PHE A 64 7.79 -2.21 -13.67
CA PHE A 64 8.74 -2.60 -12.61
C PHE A 64 8.92 -4.12 -12.50
N LEU A 65 7.83 -4.88 -12.66
CA LEU A 65 7.90 -6.35 -12.64
C LEU A 65 8.68 -6.91 -13.84
N ASP A 66 8.57 -6.29 -15.01
CA ASP A 66 9.31 -6.68 -16.22
C ASP A 66 10.79 -6.30 -16.16
N ASN A 67 11.15 -5.28 -15.40
CA ASN A 67 12.52 -4.79 -15.33
C ASN A 67 13.41 -5.75 -14.54
N SER A 68 14.41 -6.36 -15.21
CA SER A 68 15.33 -7.33 -14.59
C SER A 68 16.22 -6.75 -13.47
N GLY A 69 16.32 -5.42 -13.37
CA GLY A 69 17.12 -4.74 -12.34
C GLY A 69 16.47 -4.73 -10.96
N PHE A 70 15.20 -5.17 -10.82
CA PHE A 70 14.51 -5.21 -9.52
C PHE A 70 14.21 -6.65 -9.10
N GLU A 71 14.34 -6.92 -7.80
CA GLU A 71 13.94 -8.16 -7.14
C GLU A 71 12.61 -8.04 -6.40
N ALA A 72 12.24 -6.81 -6.03
CA ALA A 72 10.99 -6.51 -5.34
C ALA A 72 10.35 -5.22 -5.85
N VAL A 73 9.01 -5.16 -5.73
CA VAL A 73 8.21 -3.96 -5.99
C VAL A 73 7.35 -3.69 -4.76
N VAL A 74 7.50 -2.52 -4.16
CA VAL A 74 6.69 -2.08 -3.02
C VAL A 74 5.68 -1.05 -3.52
N PHE A 75 4.41 -1.39 -3.40
CA PHE A 75 3.29 -0.53 -3.76
C PHE A 75 2.48 -0.18 -2.53
N CYS A 76 2.21 1.08 -2.29
CA CYS A 76 1.32 1.50 -1.22
C CYS A 76 0.18 2.37 -1.74
N TRP A 77 -1.03 2.13 -1.21
CA TRP A 77 -2.21 2.92 -1.54
C TRP A 77 -3.34 2.70 -0.53
N VAL A 78 -4.44 3.47 -0.68
CA VAL A 78 -5.69 3.26 0.05
C VAL A 78 -6.47 2.14 -0.66
N MET A 79 -6.19 0.91 -0.29
CA MET A 79 -6.90 -0.29 -0.76
C MET A 79 -7.77 -0.77 0.41
N ASP A 80 -8.99 -0.27 0.50
CA ASP A 80 -9.90 -0.50 1.63
C ASP A 80 -10.96 -1.58 1.38
N HIS A 81 -10.85 -2.29 0.25
CA HIS A 81 -11.62 -3.51 -0.05
C HIS A 81 -10.87 -4.39 -1.07
N ASP A 82 -11.11 -5.71 -0.98
CA ASP A 82 -10.40 -6.73 -1.79
C ASP A 82 -10.61 -6.53 -3.30
N GLY A 83 -11.72 -5.96 -3.72
CA GLY A 83 -11.99 -5.65 -5.13
C GLY A 83 -11.00 -4.68 -5.78
N ILE A 84 -10.37 -3.78 -5.01
CA ILE A 84 -9.31 -2.90 -5.53
C ILE A 84 -8.05 -3.72 -5.81
N ILE A 85 -7.67 -4.59 -4.87
CA ILE A 85 -6.52 -5.50 -5.01
C ILE A 85 -6.74 -6.40 -6.23
N GLN A 86 -7.89 -7.07 -6.32
CA GLN A 86 -8.22 -7.94 -7.45
C GLN A 86 -8.21 -7.19 -8.78
N SER A 87 -8.78 -5.99 -8.83
CA SER A 87 -8.77 -5.16 -10.05
C SER A 87 -7.38 -4.80 -10.53
N LEU A 88 -6.39 -4.67 -9.64
CA LEU A 88 -4.99 -4.46 -10.01
C LEU A 88 -4.35 -5.76 -10.48
N LEU A 89 -4.58 -6.87 -9.78
CA LEU A 89 -4.04 -8.19 -10.14
C LEU A 89 -4.52 -8.65 -11.52
N ASP A 90 -5.80 -8.47 -11.84
CA ASP A 90 -6.40 -8.79 -13.15
C ASP A 90 -5.73 -8.02 -14.32
N ARG A 91 -5.07 -6.91 -14.01
CA ARG A 91 -4.33 -6.09 -14.98
C ARG A 91 -2.84 -6.43 -15.07
N LEU A 92 -2.39 -7.46 -14.34
CA LEU A 92 -1.01 -7.94 -14.35
C LEU A 92 -0.88 -9.37 -14.92
N PRO A 93 -1.57 -9.73 -16.03
CA PRO A 93 -1.50 -11.08 -16.58
C PRO A 93 -0.09 -11.35 -17.12
N GLY A 94 0.34 -12.59 -17.01
CA GLY A 94 1.64 -13.04 -17.51
C GLY A 94 2.84 -12.59 -16.66
N GLN A 95 2.61 -11.99 -15.48
CA GLN A 95 3.66 -11.58 -14.56
C GLN A 95 3.85 -12.66 -13.49
N GLY A 96 5.03 -13.28 -13.46
CA GLY A 96 5.39 -14.20 -12.37
C GLY A 96 5.92 -13.44 -11.16
N PHE A 97 5.14 -13.38 -10.08
CA PHE A 97 5.54 -12.74 -8.82
C PHE A 97 4.94 -13.46 -7.61
N ARG A 98 5.53 -13.23 -6.46
CA ARG A 98 4.96 -13.62 -5.17
C ARG A 98 4.32 -12.40 -4.52
N LEU A 99 3.01 -12.47 -4.29
CA LEU A 99 2.22 -11.39 -3.73
C LEU A 99 2.25 -11.42 -2.18
N TRP A 100 2.43 -10.24 -1.60
CA TRP A 100 2.29 -9.97 -0.18
C TRP A 100 1.28 -8.84 0.01
N SER A 101 0.03 -9.19 0.31
CA SER A 101 -1.01 -8.20 0.61
C SER A 101 -1.05 -7.95 2.11
N VAL A 102 -0.66 -6.74 2.53
CA VAL A 102 -0.57 -6.36 3.94
C VAL A 102 -1.41 -5.12 4.22
N SER A 103 -2.25 -5.18 5.25
CA SER A 103 -2.97 -4.02 5.77
C SER A 103 -2.32 -3.56 7.07
N LEU A 104 -1.82 -2.31 7.07
CA LEU A 104 -1.41 -1.66 8.32
C LEU A 104 -2.65 -1.22 9.08
N THR A 105 -2.72 -1.58 10.35
CA THR A 105 -3.78 -1.17 11.28
C THR A 105 -3.17 -0.47 12.49
N ALA A 106 -3.95 0.32 13.20
CA ALA A 106 -3.56 0.92 14.46
C ALA A 106 -4.80 1.08 15.35
N SER A 107 -4.60 1.24 16.66
CA SER A 107 -5.72 1.58 17.53
C SER A 107 -6.39 2.88 17.08
N PRO A 108 -7.72 3.04 17.26
CA PRO A 108 -8.41 4.25 16.89
C PRO A 108 -7.82 5.52 17.51
N GLU A 109 -7.36 5.44 18.77
CA GLU A 109 -6.76 6.53 19.52
C GLU A 109 -5.43 6.95 18.88
N GLU A 110 -4.57 5.99 18.56
CA GLU A 110 -3.26 6.29 17.96
C GLU A 110 -3.42 6.79 16.51
N LEU A 111 -4.34 6.21 15.73
CA LEU A 111 -4.63 6.68 14.39
C LEU A 111 -5.14 8.13 14.42
N ARG A 112 -6.08 8.46 15.32
CA ARG A 112 -6.56 9.82 15.52
C ARG A 112 -5.41 10.76 15.85
N ARG A 113 -4.59 10.41 16.84
CA ARG A 113 -3.44 11.21 17.26
C ARG A 113 -2.48 11.51 16.09
N ARG A 114 -2.18 10.51 15.25
CA ARG A 114 -1.31 10.69 14.08
C ARG A 114 -1.92 11.63 13.05
N VAL A 115 -3.20 11.46 12.73
CA VAL A 115 -3.88 12.30 11.73
C VAL A 115 -4.07 13.73 12.23
N GLU A 116 -4.44 13.92 13.50
CA GLU A 116 -4.58 15.27 14.10
C GLU A 116 -3.25 16.01 14.14
N ARG A 117 -2.15 15.35 14.44
CA ARG A 117 -0.81 15.93 14.32
C ARG A 117 -0.53 16.40 12.88
N ASP A 118 -0.88 15.61 11.87
CA ASP A 118 -0.69 15.97 10.46
C ASP A 118 -1.61 17.16 10.08
N VAL A 119 -2.84 17.23 10.62
CA VAL A 119 -3.75 18.38 10.45
C VAL A 119 -3.15 19.64 11.08
N ALA A 120 -2.63 19.54 12.31
CA ALA A 120 -1.99 20.67 13.01
C ALA A 120 -0.74 21.18 12.27
N ALA A 121 -0.03 20.29 11.57
CA ALA A 121 1.12 20.62 10.72
C ALA A 121 0.72 21.15 9.33
N GLY A 122 -0.58 21.30 9.02
CA GLY A 122 -1.07 21.75 7.71
C GLY A 122 -0.93 20.73 6.58
N LEU A 123 -0.57 19.49 6.90
CA LEU A 123 -0.39 18.41 5.92
C LEU A 123 -1.71 17.75 5.50
N ARG A 124 -2.78 17.96 6.28
CA ARG A 124 -4.11 17.40 6.05
C ARG A 124 -5.21 18.41 6.37
N ARG A 125 -6.38 18.18 5.78
CA ARG A 125 -7.56 19.04 6.02
C ARG A 125 -8.21 18.68 7.37
N PRO A 126 -8.91 19.63 8.03
CA PRO A 126 -9.79 19.34 9.14
C PRO A 126 -10.80 18.23 8.79
N GLY A 127 -11.14 17.37 9.75
CA GLY A 127 -12.04 16.22 9.54
C GLY A 127 -11.35 14.97 8.95
N ALA A 128 -10.06 15.03 8.64
CA ALA A 128 -9.32 13.87 8.12
C ALA A 128 -9.24 12.71 9.12
N ALA A 129 -9.25 12.99 10.42
CA ALA A 129 -9.22 11.96 11.46
C ALA A 129 -10.50 11.10 11.44
N GLU A 130 -11.66 11.73 11.40
CA GLU A 130 -12.96 11.04 11.32
C GLU A 130 -13.08 10.20 10.06
N ALA A 131 -12.66 10.74 8.92
CA ALA A 131 -12.66 10.03 7.64
C ALA A 131 -11.72 8.81 7.65
N SER A 132 -10.57 8.93 8.31
CA SER A 132 -9.61 7.83 8.46
C SER A 132 -10.15 6.73 9.39
N LEU A 133 -10.69 7.12 10.54
CA LEU A 133 -11.26 6.19 11.53
C LEU A 133 -12.44 5.41 10.97
N ALA A 134 -13.30 6.05 10.18
CA ALA A 134 -14.45 5.40 9.55
C ALA A 134 -14.03 4.25 8.60
N ARG A 135 -12.82 4.28 8.07
CA ARG A 135 -12.27 3.26 7.18
C ARG A 135 -11.55 2.12 7.90
N LEU A 136 -11.15 2.30 9.15
CA LEU A 136 -10.38 1.28 9.89
C LEU A 136 -11.06 -0.09 9.91
N PRO A 137 -12.39 -0.21 10.17
CA PRO A 137 -13.07 -1.51 10.16
C PRO A 137 -13.10 -2.20 8.79
N LEU A 138 -12.91 -1.45 7.67
CA LEU A 138 -12.86 -2.05 6.34
C LEU A 138 -11.59 -2.88 6.19
N TYR A 139 -10.46 -2.37 6.64
CA TYR A 139 -9.18 -3.09 6.59
C TYR A 139 -9.17 -4.34 7.46
N GLU A 140 -9.89 -4.36 8.57
CA GLU A 140 -10.00 -5.54 9.43
C GLU A 140 -10.69 -6.72 8.73
N LYS A 141 -11.63 -6.43 7.82
CA LYS A 141 -12.43 -7.43 7.09
C LYS A 141 -11.77 -7.97 5.83
N MET A 142 -10.74 -7.29 5.30
CA MET A 142 -10.07 -7.69 4.08
C MET A 142 -9.30 -9.00 4.25
N ASP A 143 -9.16 -9.76 3.16
CA ASP A 143 -8.29 -10.94 3.11
C ASP A 143 -6.83 -10.54 2.88
N THR A 144 -6.22 -9.95 3.91
CA THR A 144 -4.84 -9.47 3.91
C THR A 144 -4.16 -9.80 5.22
N ILE A 145 -2.83 -9.86 5.21
CA ILE A 145 -2.05 -9.97 6.44
C ILE A 145 -2.21 -8.67 7.25
N LYS A 146 -2.63 -8.76 8.50
CA LYS A 146 -2.77 -7.58 9.36
C LYS A 146 -1.48 -7.33 10.13
N LEU A 147 -0.98 -6.10 10.03
CA LEU A 147 0.15 -5.65 10.83
C LEU A 147 -0.30 -4.46 11.69
N ASP A 148 -0.44 -4.70 12.98
CA ASP A 148 -0.72 -3.65 13.96
C ASP A 148 0.53 -2.81 14.20
N VAL A 149 0.44 -1.52 13.90
CA VAL A 149 1.54 -0.55 14.03
C VAL A 149 1.26 0.50 15.11
N THR A 150 0.35 0.21 16.04
CA THR A 150 -0.03 1.12 17.13
C THR A 150 1.18 1.64 17.89
N SER A 151 2.08 0.75 18.28
CA SER A 151 3.28 1.07 19.07
C SER A 151 4.57 1.16 18.24
N LEU A 152 4.49 0.98 16.92
CA LEU A 152 5.66 0.93 16.06
C LEU A 152 6.00 2.28 15.46
N THR A 153 7.28 2.60 15.41
CA THR A 153 7.85 3.64 14.58
C THR A 153 7.83 3.22 13.09
N PRO A 154 7.98 4.14 12.14
CA PRO A 154 8.11 3.78 10.74
C PRO A 154 9.25 2.80 10.44
N ALA A 155 10.38 2.93 11.15
CA ALA A 155 11.53 2.03 10.99
C ALA A 155 11.23 0.61 11.50
N GLU A 156 10.57 0.50 12.67
CA GLU A 156 10.12 -0.79 13.21
C GLU A 156 9.05 -1.43 12.36
N THR A 157 8.13 -0.63 11.79
CA THR A 157 7.15 -1.12 10.83
C THR A 157 7.83 -1.69 9.58
N ALA A 158 8.81 -0.99 9.01
CA ALA A 158 9.57 -1.48 7.85
C ALA A 158 10.37 -2.75 8.18
N GLU A 159 10.92 -2.85 9.39
CA GLU A 159 11.62 -4.07 9.85
C GLU A 159 10.64 -5.26 9.99
N ALA A 160 9.46 -5.04 10.55
CA ALA A 160 8.44 -6.08 10.68
C ALA A 160 7.97 -6.57 9.30
N LEU A 161 7.75 -5.65 8.36
CA LEU A 161 7.42 -5.98 6.97
C LEU A 161 8.56 -6.74 6.27
N PHE A 162 9.80 -6.33 6.47
CA PHE A 162 10.97 -7.02 5.91
C PHE A 162 11.08 -8.46 6.40
N ARG A 163 10.89 -8.68 7.70
CA ARG A 163 10.88 -10.04 8.28
C ARG A 163 9.73 -10.88 7.75
N LEU A 164 8.56 -10.28 7.55
CA LEU A 164 7.40 -10.95 6.95
C LEU A 164 7.74 -11.45 5.54
N VAL A 165 8.29 -10.57 4.69
CA VAL A 165 8.63 -10.90 3.29
C VAL A 165 9.77 -11.92 3.18
N ARG A 166 10.77 -11.85 4.08
CA ARG A 166 11.97 -12.71 4.02
C ARG A 166 11.86 -13.97 4.87
N GLY A 167 11.03 -14.01 5.92
CA GLY A 167 10.98 -15.11 6.89
C GLY A 167 9.58 -15.62 7.21
N GLY A 168 8.53 -14.99 6.70
CA GLY A 168 7.14 -15.36 6.95
C GLY A 168 6.67 -16.60 6.18
N PRO A 169 5.46 -17.11 6.49
CA PRO A 169 4.81 -18.11 5.64
C PRO A 169 4.73 -17.53 4.21
N LYS A 170 4.90 -18.42 3.23
CA LYS A 170 5.01 -18.01 1.81
C LYS A 170 3.87 -17.09 1.41
N GLY A 171 4.20 -15.95 0.77
CA GLY A 171 3.24 -15.15 0.03
C GLY A 171 2.56 -15.98 -1.07
N GLU A 172 1.47 -15.48 -1.62
CA GLU A 172 0.76 -16.14 -2.70
C GLU A 172 1.57 -16.10 -3.99
N ASP A 173 1.82 -17.27 -4.57
CA ASP A 173 2.55 -17.38 -5.84
C ASP A 173 1.58 -17.14 -7.02
N HIS A 174 1.78 -16.06 -7.75
CA HIS A 174 1.15 -15.79 -9.03
C HIS A 174 2.12 -16.20 -10.15
N ASN A 175 1.89 -17.38 -10.70
CA ASN A 175 2.67 -17.87 -11.83
C ASN A 175 2.12 -17.26 -13.13
N ALA A 176 3.03 -16.92 -14.06
CA ALA A 176 2.66 -16.60 -15.42
C ALA A 176 2.14 -17.88 -16.11
N GLU A 177 0.86 -17.93 -16.43
CA GLU A 177 0.27 -18.89 -17.39
C GLU A 177 0.33 -18.31 -18.80
#